data_adbf365e23019183d09ee4adc2602213
#
_entry.id   adbf365e23019183d09ee4adc2602213
#
_cell.length_a   1.000
_cell.length_b   1.000
_cell.length_c   1.000
_cell.angle_alpha   90.00
_cell.angle_beta   90.00
_cell.angle_gamma   90.00
#
_symmetry.space_group_name_H-M   'P 1'
#
loop_
_entity.id
_entity.type
_entity.pdbx_description
1 polymer ?
#
loop_
_entity_poly.entity_id
_entity_poly.type
_entity_poly.pdbx_seq_one_letter_code
_entity_poly.pdbx_strand_id
1 'polypeptide(L)'
;MTFSVAIALLKDWSRMHYIQGMHPNVAKWIEIDRRLNETAPQKSEAWLKLRHGMLTASDAATALGCNKYEKPFDLLLKKCNLAPKFTGNDATRHGEKYEDEARIKFEQIHPELGKVWEFGVCQHPEYPFLGGSPDGVTEESNSLVEIKCPMMRDIGDGEVPEHYMPQVNSFFSFFLFVS
;
A
#
# COMPACT_ATOMS: atom_id res chain seq x y z
N MET A 1 14.07 -12.30 17.74
CA MET A 1 14.18 -11.02 17.00
C MET A 1 12.81 -10.36 17.05
N THR A 2 12.71 -9.22 17.71
CA THR A 2 11.51 -8.39 17.68
C THR A 2 11.52 -7.60 16.38
N PHE A 3 10.60 -7.91 15.49
CA PHE A 3 10.42 -7.11 14.27
C PHE A 3 9.52 -5.93 14.61
N SER A 4 10.00 -4.72 14.42
CA SER A 4 9.15 -3.54 14.48
C SER A 4 8.42 -3.42 13.15
N VAL A 5 7.12 -3.66 13.17
CA VAL A 5 6.23 -3.54 12.02
C VAL A 5 5.26 -2.41 12.30
N ALA A 6 5.26 -1.38 11.44
CA ALA A 6 4.19 -0.38 11.46
C ALA A 6 3.07 -0.86 10.55
N ILE A 7 1.90 -1.10 11.13
CA ILE A 7 0.68 -1.41 10.40
C ILE A 7 -0.28 -0.25 10.63
N ALA A 8 -0.58 0.49 9.57
CA ALA A 8 -1.60 1.51 9.60
C ALA A 8 -2.95 0.86 9.25
N LEU A 9 -3.82 0.75 10.24
CA LEU A 9 -5.21 0.32 10.04
C LEU A 9 -6.06 1.56 9.78
N LEU A 10 -6.55 1.67 8.56
CA LEU A 10 -7.52 2.68 8.19
C LEU A 10 -8.90 2.04 8.20
N LYS A 11 -9.65 2.30 9.26
CA LYS A 11 -11.02 1.78 9.40
C LYS A 11 -11.99 2.68 8.63
N ASP A 12 -12.75 2.08 7.75
CA ASP A 12 -13.94 2.75 7.19
C ASP A 12 -14.96 2.98 8.32
N TRP A 13 -15.35 4.23 8.54
CA TRP A 13 -16.27 4.64 9.59
C TRP A 13 -17.75 4.44 9.22
N SER A 14 -18.03 3.82 8.07
CA SER A 14 -19.39 3.48 7.71
C SER A 14 -19.88 2.32 8.59
N ARG A 15 -20.70 2.65 9.58
CA ARG A 15 -21.46 1.69 10.40
C ARG A 15 -22.40 0.89 9.51
N MET A 16 -21.95 -0.18 8.94
CA MET A 16 -22.86 -1.19 8.39
C MET A 16 -22.79 -2.46 9.24
N HIS A 17 -23.97 -2.96 9.58
CA HIS A 17 -24.18 -4.16 10.37
C HIS A 17 -23.56 -5.37 9.65
N TYR A 18 -22.61 -6.00 10.31
CA TYR A 18 -21.94 -7.22 9.84
C TYR A 18 -22.93 -8.37 9.71
N ILE A 19 -23.08 -8.87 8.49
CA ILE A 19 -23.49 -10.23 8.21
C ILE A 19 -22.18 -11.01 8.06
N GLN A 20 -22.07 -12.20 8.70
CA GLN A 20 -20.90 -13.08 8.58
C GLN A 20 -20.52 -13.25 7.11
N GLY A 21 -19.35 -12.73 6.71
CA GLY A 21 -18.85 -12.85 5.34
C GLY A 21 -18.01 -11.63 4.92
N MET A 22 -17.37 -11.77 3.78
CA MET A 22 -16.55 -10.75 3.17
C MET A 22 -17.28 -9.42 3.01
N HIS A 23 -16.64 -8.31 3.40
CA HIS A 23 -17.20 -6.97 3.25
C HIS A 23 -17.49 -6.67 1.76
N PRO A 24 -18.65 -6.10 1.38
CA PRO A 24 -19.03 -5.87 -0.01
C PRO A 24 -18.02 -5.08 -0.84
N ASN A 25 -17.36 -4.10 -0.23
CA ASN A 25 -16.33 -3.30 -0.90
C ASN A 25 -15.09 -4.14 -1.19
N VAL A 26 -14.70 -5.06 -0.30
CA VAL A 26 -13.58 -5.98 -0.54
C VAL A 26 -13.89 -6.88 -1.74
N ALA A 27 -15.11 -7.39 -1.85
CA ALA A 27 -15.53 -8.17 -3.01
C ALA A 27 -15.44 -7.38 -4.32
N LYS A 28 -15.85 -6.10 -4.31
CA LYS A 28 -15.68 -5.20 -5.47
C LYS A 28 -14.21 -4.99 -5.83
N TRP A 29 -13.34 -4.75 -4.83
CA TRP A 29 -11.91 -4.59 -5.04
C TRP A 29 -11.27 -5.84 -5.63
N ILE A 30 -11.61 -7.03 -5.12
CA ILE A 30 -11.12 -8.30 -5.66
C ILE A 30 -11.51 -8.44 -7.13
N GLU A 31 -12.74 -8.10 -7.50
CA GLU A 31 -13.19 -8.19 -8.89
C GLU A 31 -12.46 -7.19 -9.81
N ILE A 32 -12.22 -5.96 -9.32
CA ILE A 32 -11.43 -4.95 -10.06
C ILE A 32 -9.98 -5.44 -10.21
N ASP A 33 -9.37 -5.89 -9.12
CA ASP A 33 -7.99 -6.35 -9.10
C ASP A 33 -7.78 -7.59 -9.98
N ARG A 34 -8.72 -8.53 -9.96
CA ARG A 34 -8.65 -9.72 -10.82
C ARG A 34 -8.50 -9.34 -12.29
N ARG A 35 -9.26 -8.36 -12.77
CA ARG A 35 -9.19 -7.88 -14.15
C ARG A 35 -7.86 -7.20 -14.47
N LEU A 36 -7.32 -6.45 -13.52
CA LEU A 36 -6.02 -5.77 -13.68
C LEU A 36 -4.85 -6.74 -13.56
N ASN A 37 -4.90 -7.70 -12.63
CA ASN A 37 -3.85 -8.69 -12.43
C ASN A 37 -3.73 -9.70 -13.58
N GLU A 38 -4.79 -9.98 -14.31
CA GLU A 38 -4.70 -10.78 -15.55
C GLU A 38 -3.75 -10.13 -16.58
N THR A 39 -3.67 -8.81 -16.61
CA THR A 39 -2.87 -8.04 -17.58
C THR A 39 -1.55 -7.52 -17.05
N ALA A 40 -1.47 -7.25 -15.75
CA ALA A 40 -0.30 -6.67 -15.09
C ALA A 40 -0.11 -7.23 -13.67
N PRO A 41 0.28 -8.51 -13.53
CA PRO A 41 0.57 -9.11 -12.22
C PRO A 41 1.59 -8.30 -11.44
N GLN A 42 1.43 -8.22 -10.12
CA GLN A 42 2.32 -7.45 -9.24
C GLN A 42 3.80 -7.84 -9.47
N LYS A 43 4.69 -6.85 -9.48
CA LYS A 43 6.13 -6.98 -9.77
C LYS A 43 6.47 -7.38 -11.22
N SER A 44 5.48 -7.56 -12.12
CA SER A 44 5.73 -7.75 -13.56
C SER A 44 6.22 -6.47 -14.25
N GLU A 45 6.79 -6.60 -15.45
CA GLU A 45 7.19 -5.44 -16.25
C GLU A 45 6.00 -4.55 -16.61
N ALA A 46 4.84 -5.15 -16.92
CA ALA A 46 3.60 -4.42 -17.20
C ALA A 46 3.13 -3.62 -15.98
N TRP A 47 3.20 -4.20 -14.79
CA TRP A 47 2.90 -3.53 -13.54
C TRP A 47 3.86 -2.36 -13.24
N LEU A 48 5.16 -2.57 -13.44
CA LEU A 48 6.17 -1.52 -13.28
C LEU A 48 5.91 -0.36 -14.25
N LYS A 49 5.60 -0.67 -15.51
CA LYS A 49 5.27 0.32 -16.54
C LYS A 49 4.02 1.12 -16.19
N LEU A 50 2.96 0.45 -15.70
CA LEU A 50 1.73 1.09 -15.27
C LEU A 50 2.00 2.06 -14.12
N ARG A 51 2.70 1.62 -13.08
CA ARG A 51 3.10 2.47 -11.93
C ARG A 51 4.00 3.64 -12.32
N HIS A 52 4.86 3.43 -13.30
CA HIS A 52 5.73 4.50 -13.80
C HIS A 52 4.93 5.67 -14.40
N GLY A 53 3.83 5.38 -15.09
CA GLY A 53 2.93 6.37 -15.67
C GLY A 53 2.03 7.10 -14.67
N MET A 54 2.09 6.74 -13.37
CA MET A 54 1.25 7.30 -12.32
C MET A 54 2.09 7.95 -11.22
N LEU A 55 1.51 8.90 -10.50
CA LEU A 55 1.97 9.29 -9.18
C LEU A 55 1.37 8.30 -8.17
N THR A 56 2.21 7.44 -7.62
CA THR A 56 1.74 6.39 -6.73
C THR A 56 1.67 6.85 -5.27
N ALA A 57 0.87 6.16 -4.45
CA ALA A 57 0.80 6.45 -3.01
C ALA A 57 2.18 6.45 -2.34
N SER A 58 3.08 5.54 -2.76
CA SER A 58 4.48 5.53 -2.27
C SER A 58 5.31 6.74 -2.72
N ASP A 59 4.91 7.43 -3.79
CA ASP A 59 5.58 8.67 -4.23
C ASP A 59 5.06 9.91 -3.48
N ALA A 60 3.93 9.80 -2.77
CA ALA A 60 3.23 10.96 -2.20
C ALA A 60 4.11 11.79 -1.26
N ALA A 61 4.84 11.16 -0.34
CA ALA A 61 5.74 11.87 0.57
C ALA A 61 6.83 12.64 -0.17
N THR A 62 7.37 12.06 -1.24
CA THR A 62 8.38 12.72 -2.10
C THR A 62 7.76 13.87 -2.88
N ALA A 63 6.60 13.66 -3.49
CA ALA A 63 5.90 14.69 -4.26
C ALA A 63 5.54 15.92 -3.41
N LEU A 64 5.16 15.69 -2.16
CA LEU A 64 4.84 16.75 -1.17
C LEU A 64 6.09 17.38 -0.52
N GLY A 65 7.29 16.89 -0.81
CA GLY A 65 8.52 17.37 -0.20
C GLY A 65 8.74 16.95 1.26
N CYS A 66 7.95 15.98 1.75
CA CYS A 66 8.03 15.45 3.12
C CYS A 66 9.01 14.28 3.27
N ASN A 67 9.48 13.72 2.15
CA ASN A 67 10.44 12.63 2.16
C ASN A 67 11.86 13.15 2.43
N LYS A 68 12.48 12.71 3.52
CA LYS A 68 13.86 13.13 3.88
C LYS A 68 14.95 12.48 3.02
N TYR A 69 14.62 11.44 2.26
CA TYR A 69 15.60 10.69 1.46
C TYR A 69 15.59 11.06 -0.04
N GLU A 70 14.51 11.67 -0.52
CA GLU A 70 14.32 11.97 -1.93
C GLU A 70 13.53 13.27 -2.09
N LYS A 71 13.96 14.11 -3.01
CA LYS A 71 13.32 15.41 -3.30
C LYS A 71 12.29 15.27 -4.44
N PRO A 72 11.32 16.20 -4.54
CA PRO A 72 10.35 16.22 -5.64
C PRO A 72 11.00 16.23 -7.03
N PHE A 73 12.13 16.90 -7.18
CA PHE A 73 12.87 16.96 -8.43
C PHE A 73 13.46 15.59 -8.82
N ASP A 74 13.95 14.82 -7.86
CA ASP A 74 14.48 13.48 -8.11
C ASP A 74 13.36 12.52 -8.57
N LEU A 75 12.17 12.65 -7.98
CA LEU A 75 10.98 11.92 -8.42
C LEU A 75 10.58 12.30 -9.85
N LEU A 76 10.59 13.59 -10.18
CA LEU A 76 10.33 14.06 -11.54
C LEU A 76 11.31 13.44 -12.55
N LEU A 77 12.61 13.44 -12.25
CA LEU A 77 13.61 12.81 -13.10
C LEU A 77 13.34 11.32 -13.30
N LYS A 78 12.94 10.61 -12.23
CA LYS A 78 12.54 9.20 -12.33
C LYS A 78 11.35 9.00 -13.27
N LYS A 79 10.29 9.79 -13.09
CA LYS A 79 9.06 9.71 -13.92
C LYS A 79 9.34 10.09 -15.38
N CYS A 80 10.36 10.90 -15.65
CA CYS A 80 10.81 11.24 -17.01
C CYS A 80 11.85 10.25 -17.58
N ASN A 81 12.21 9.16 -16.88
CA ASN A 81 13.28 8.23 -17.26
C ASN A 81 14.67 8.90 -17.38
N LEU A 82 14.91 9.99 -16.65
CA LEU A 82 16.17 10.74 -16.63
C LEU A 82 17.03 10.41 -15.41
N ALA A 83 16.50 9.67 -14.44
CA ALA A 83 17.26 9.20 -13.29
C ALA A 83 17.87 7.81 -13.55
N PRO A 84 19.00 7.47 -12.89
CA PRO A 84 19.51 6.12 -12.90
C PRO A 84 18.47 5.11 -12.40
N LYS A 85 18.44 3.92 -12.99
CA LYS A 85 17.55 2.85 -12.49
C LYS A 85 17.97 2.45 -11.08
N PHE A 86 17.02 2.50 -10.16
CA PHE A 86 17.23 1.99 -8.81
C PHE A 86 17.22 0.46 -8.83
N THR A 87 18.29 -0.14 -8.33
CA THR A 87 18.49 -1.61 -8.31
C THR A 87 18.20 -2.22 -6.94
N GLY A 88 17.60 -1.45 -6.04
CA GLY A 88 17.39 -1.87 -4.65
C GLY A 88 18.63 -1.65 -3.77
N ASN A 89 18.41 -1.67 -2.48
CA ASN A 89 19.44 -1.66 -1.45
C ASN A 89 19.12 -2.69 -0.36
N ASP A 90 19.96 -2.80 0.67
CA ASP A 90 19.74 -3.77 1.75
C ASP A 90 18.43 -3.53 2.50
N ALA A 91 18.05 -2.27 2.71
CA ALA A 91 16.80 -1.93 3.37
C ALA A 91 15.57 -2.33 2.53
N THR A 92 15.62 -2.16 1.19
CA THR A 92 14.56 -2.59 0.28
C THR A 92 14.44 -4.12 0.31
N ARG A 93 15.56 -4.85 0.18
CA ARG A 93 15.57 -6.31 0.24
C ARG A 93 15.09 -6.85 1.57
N HIS A 94 15.42 -6.15 2.68
CA HIS A 94 14.94 -6.49 4.02
C HIS A 94 13.41 -6.32 4.09
N GLY A 95 12.87 -5.19 3.64
CA GLY A 95 11.43 -4.93 3.60
C GLY A 95 10.70 -6.04 2.84
N GLU A 96 11.09 -6.29 1.60
CA GLU A 96 10.49 -7.32 0.74
C GLU A 96 10.54 -8.73 1.34
N LYS A 97 11.64 -9.06 2.03
CA LYS A 97 11.81 -10.38 2.66
C LYS A 97 10.84 -10.63 3.81
N TYR A 98 10.53 -9.60 4.60
CA TYR A 98 9.75 -9.75 5.84
C TYR A 98 8.29 -9.29 5.71
N GLU A 99 7.88 -8.76 4.58
CA GLU A 99 6.53 -8.27 4.33
C GLU A 99 5.48 -9.38 4.48
N ASP A 100 5.70 -10.54 3.84
CA ASP A 100 4.80 -11.69 3.93
C ASP A 100 4.71 -12.26 5.36
N GLU A 101 5.86 -12.35 6.06
CA GLU A 101 5.90 -12.82 7.45
C GLU A 101 5.11 -11.88 8.36
N ALA A 102 5.27 -10.57 8.16
CA ALA A 102 4.54 -9.55 8.91
C ALA A 102 3.03 -9.63 8.67
N ARG A 103 2.60 -9.83 7.40
CA ARG A 103 1.19 -10.02 7.05
C ARG A 103 0.59 -11.24 7.72
N ILE A 104 1.26 -12.40 7.63
CA ILE A 104 0.80 -13.62 8.29
C ILE A 104 0.70 -13.43 9.81
N LYS A 105 1.69 -12.78 10.41
CA LYS A 105 1.69 -12.46 11.83
C LYS A 105 0.53 -11.56 12.23
N PHE A 106 0.22 -10.56 11.40
CA PHE A 106 -0.90 -9.66 11.59
C PHE A 106 -2.24 -10.42 11.59
N GLU A 107 -2.47 -11.31 10.61
CA GLU A 107 -3.67 -12.15 10.54
C GLU A 107 -3.83 -13.05 11.79
N GLN A 108 -2.71 -13.56 12.32
CA GLN A 108 -2.71 -14.38 13.54
C GLN A 108 -3.08 -13.58 14.80
N ILE A 109 -2.65 -12.31 14.87
CA ILE A 109 -2.90 -11.42 16.02
C ILE A 109 -4.31 -10.83 15.96
N HIS A 110 -4.83 -10.60 14.74
CA HIS A 110 -6.12 -9.96 14.47
C HIS A 110 -7.07 -10.86 13.69
N PRO A 111 -7.41 -12.06 14.19
CA PRO A 111 -8.31 -12.99 13.47
C PRO A 111 -9.71 -12.43 13.25
N GLU A 112 -10.13 -11.45 14.08
CA GLU A 112 -11.41 -10.74 13.96
C GLU A 112 -11.52 -9.86 12.72
N LEU A 113 -10.40 -9.56 12.06
CA LEU A 113 -10.37 -8.75 10.82
C LEU A 113 -10.44 -9.61 9.56
N GLY A 114 -10.41 -10.92 9.71
CA GLY A 114 -10.38 -11.88 8.60
C GLY A 114 -9.04 -11.90 7.87
N LYS A 115 -9.04 -12.49 6.69
CA LYS A 115 -7.87 -12.58 5.82
C LYS A 115 -7.48 -11.20 5.27
N VAL A 116 -6.20 -11.01 5.04
CA VAL A 116 -5.67 -9.83 4.30
C VAL A 116 -5.55 -10.19 2.81
N TRP A 117 -6.34 -9.50 2.00
CA TRP A 117 -6.29 -9.63 0.54
C TRP A 117 -5.28 -8.65 -0.04
N GLU A 118 -4.33 -9.18 -0.81
CA GLU A 118 -3.33 -8.38 -1.53
C GLU A 118 -3.90 -7.91 -2.86
N PHE A 119 -3.55 -6.69 -3.25
CA PHE A 119 -4.02 -6.08 -4.50
C PHE A 119 -2.85 -5.59 -5.35
N GLY A 120 -3.05 -5.61 -6.66
CA GLY A 120 -2.15 -4.98 -7.61
C GLY A 120 -2.22 -3.45 -7.57
N VAL A 121 -2.17 -2.81 -8.74
CA VAL A 121 -2.31 -1.35 -8.83
C VAL A 121 -3.78 -0.95 -8.78
N CYS A 122 -4.16 -0.23 -7.74
CA CYS A 122 -5.45 0.46 -7.67
C CYS A 122 -5.29 1.86 -8.26
N GLN A 123 -6.06 2.16 -9.32
CA GLN A 123 -6.07 3.48 -9.95
C GLN A 123 -7.21 4.31 -9.37
N HIS A 124 -6.95 5.62 -9.14
CA HIS A 124 -7.98 6.52 -8.66
C HIS A 124 -9.07 6.71 -9.74
N PRO A 125 -10.36 6.54 -9.41
CA PRO A 125 -11.44 6.57 -10.40
C PRO A 125 -11.62 7.93 -11.10
N GLU A 126 -11.40 9.03 -10.37
CA GLU A 126 -11.54 10.39 -10.92
C GLU A 126 -10.22 10.98 -11.41
N TYR A 127 -9.09 10.55 -10.85
CA TYR A 127 -7.75 11.05 -11.18
C TYR A 127 -6.85 9.92 -11.67
N PRO A 128 -6.96 9.50 -12.94
CA PRO A 128 -6.26 8.33 -13.46
C PRO A 128 -4.73 8.39 -13.39
N PHE A 129 -4.16 9.57 -13.16
CA PHE A 129 -2.72 9.75 -12.93
C PHE A 129 -2.31 9.44 -11.49
N LEU A 130 -3.26 9.19 -10.59
CA LEU A 130 -3.00 8.74 -9.22
C LEU A 130 -3.26 7.23 -9.11
N GLY A 131 -2.43 6.54 -8.36
CA GLY A 131 -2.61 5.12 -8.11
C GLY A 131 -1.79 4.63 -6.93
N GLY A 132 -1.99 3.38 -6.57
CA GLY A 132 -1.23 2.75 -5.49
C GLY A 132 -1.48 1.26 -5.44
N SER A 133 -0.57 0.54 -4.79
CA SER A 133 -0.73 -0.87 -4.46
C SER A 133 -0.65 -0.98 -2.96
N PRO A 134 -1.77 -1.13 -2.26
CA PRO A 134 -1.76 -1.39 -0.82
C PRO A 134 -1.16 -2.77 -0.55
N ASP A 135 -0.53 -2.96 0.60
CA ASP A 135 -0.03 -4.26 1.00
C ASP A 135 -1.19 -5.21 1.33
N GLY A 136 -2.38 -4.66 1.61
CA GLY A 136 -3.59 -5.45 1.67
C GLY A 136 -4.83 -4.71 2.16
N VAL A 137 -5.96 -5.44 2.14
CA VAL A 137 -7.24 -5.02 2.72
C VAL A 137 -7.82 -6.19 3.48
N THR A 138 -8.28 -5.96 4.70
CA THR A 138 -8.87 -7.01 5.53
C THR A 138 -10.26 -7.40 5.05
N GLU A 139 -10.54 -8.69 5.00
CA GLU A 139 -11.74 -9.28 4.42
C GLU A 139 -13.03 -8.81 5.08
N GLU A 140 -13.05 -8.81 6.41
CA GLU A 140 -14.28 -8.54 7.17
C GLU A 140 -14.50 -7.08 7.50
N SER A 141 -13.42 -6.33 7.74
CA SER A 141 -13.54 -4.94 8.21
C SER A 141 -13.28 -3.89 7.12
N ASN A 142 -12.90 -4.29 5.90
CA ASN A 142 -12.50 -3.37 4.83
C ASN A 142 -11.43 -2.36 5.30
N SER A 143 -10.52 -2.81 6.17
CA SER A 143 -9.44 -1.98 6.68
C SER A 143 -8.23 -2.11 5.79
N LEU A 144 -7.67 -0.98 5.37
CA LEU A 144 -6.43 -0.96 4.60
C LEU A 144 -5.26 -1.34 5.50
N VAL A 145 -4.40 -2.20 4.99
CA VAL A 145 -3.16 -2.64 5.64
C VAL A 145 -1.98 -2.12 4.83
N GLU A 146 -1.09 -1.40 5.51
CA GLU A 146 0.20 -0.95 4.97
C GLU A 146 1.30 -1.44 5.90
N ILE A 147 2.22 -2.25 5.39
CA ILE A 147 3.26 -2.94 6.15
C ILE A 147 4.60 -2.24 5.93
N LYS A 148 5.30 -1.93 7.01
CA LYS A 148 6.66 -1.40 6.97
C LYS A 148 7.58 -2.23 7.86
N CYS A 149 8.61 -2.82 7.25
CA CYS A 149 9.63 -3.62 7.93
C CYS A 149 10.98 -2.88 7.88
N PRO A 150 11.20 -1.83 8.69
CA PRO A 150 12.44 -1.07 8.65
C PRO A 150 13.60 -1.90 9.19
N MET A 151 14.75 -1.87 8.49
CA MET A 151 15.95 -2.62 8.85
C MET A 151 16.70 -2.03 10.06
N MET A 152 16.68 -0.71 10.23
CA MET A 152 17.61 0.02 11.09
C MET A 152 16.94 0.78 12.25
N ARG A 153 15.65 0.63 12.45
CA ARG A 153 14.94 1.35 13.52
C ARG A 153 13.77 0.55 14.05
N ASP A 154 13.49 0.77 15.33
CA ASP A 154 12.25 0.34 15.93
C ASP A 154 11.15 1.37 15.72
N ILE A 155 9.92 0.90 15.59
CA ILE A 155 8.73 1.72 15.57
C ILE A 155 7.97 1.39 16.85
N GLY A 156 7.66 2.44 17.62
CA GLY A 156 6.89 2.28 18.86
C GLY A 156 5.48 1.78 18.58
N ASP A 157 4.91 1.02 19.51
CA ASP A 157 3.55 0.51 19.38
C ASP A 157 2.54 1.67 19.24
N GLY A 158 1.72 1.62 18.20
CA GLY A 158 0.71 2.63 17.89
C GLY A 158 1.26 3.90 17.25
N GLU A 159 2.55 3.99 16.96
CA GLU A 159 3.14 5.14 16.27
C GLU A 159 3.22 4.89 14.76
N VAL A 160 2.70 5.85 13.99
CA VAL A 160 2.92 5.91 12.54
C VAL A 160 3.87 7.07 12.26
N PRO A 161 5.11 6.80 11.81
CA PRO A 161 6.05 7.86 11.48
C PRO A 161 5.46 8.83 10.45
N GLU A 162 5.62 10.13 10.72
CA GLU A 162 4.99 11.21 9.95
C GLU A 162 5.22 11.11 8.43
N HIS A 163 6.41 10.66 8.02
CA HIS A 163 6.75 10.52 6.60
C HIS A 163 6.03 9.38 5.88
N TYR A 164 5.31 8.50 6.60
CA TYR A 164 4.41 7.48 5.99
C TYR A 164 2.98 8.00 5.80
N MET A 165 2.59 9.04 6.54
CA MET A 165 1.23 9.58 6.49
C MET A 165 0.77 10.00 5.09
N PRO A 166 1.60 10.62 4.22
CA PRO A 166 1.19 10.93 2.86
C PRO A 166 0.80 9.70 2.03
N GLN A 167 1.52 8.58 2.18
CA GLN A 167 1.18 7.33 1.52
C GLN A 167 -0.16 6.78 2.00
N VAL A 168 -0.33 6.72 3.32
CA VAL A 168 -1.55 6.25 3.97
C VAL A 168 -2.75 7.09 3.56
N ASN A 169 -2.64 8.43 3.61
CA ASN A 169 -3.70 9.36 3.22
C ASN A 169 -4.05 9.25 1.73
N SER A 170 -3.10 8.95 0.86
CA SER A 170 -3.38 8.74 -0.57
C SER A 170 -4.31 7.56 -0.80
N PHE A 171 -4.15 6.48 -0.05
CA PHE A 171 -5.03 5.33 -0.14
C PHE A 171 -6.48 5.64 0.30
N PHE A 172 -6.68 6.53 1.29
CA PHE A 172 -8.02 6.95 1.68
C PHE A 172 -8.82 7.51 0.50
N SER A 173 -8.19 8.35 -0.33
CA SER A 173 -8.89 8.92 -1.47
C SER A 173 -9.33 7.84 -2.48
N PHE A 174 -8.56 6.77 -2.66
CA PHE A 174 -8.92 5.69 -3.59
C PHE A 174 -10.09 4.84 -3.05
N PHE A 175 -10.07 4.53 -1.75
CA PHE A 175 -11.04 3.62 -1.15
C PHE A 175 -12.39 4.27 -0.86
N LEU A 176 -12.44 5.59 -0.61
CA LEU A 176 -13.69 6.32 -0.38
C LEU A 176 -14.58 6.40 -1.63
N PHE A 177 -14.00 6.32 -2.83
CA PHE A 177 -14.76 6.42 -4.09
C PHE A 177 -15.31 5.08 -4.62
N VAL A 178 -15.02 3.96 -3.98
CA VAL A 178 -15.55 2.64 -4.36
C VAL A 178 -16.74 2.21 -3.49
N SER A 179 -17.12 3.05 -2.52
CA SER A 179 -18.26 2.85 -1.62
C SER A 179 -19.60 2.95 -2.31
#